data_25570f7a527e17592843d2ae2fe3b68b
#
_entry.id   25570f7a527e17592843d2ae2fe3b68b
#
_cell.length_a   1.000
_cell.length_b   1.000
_cell.length_c   1.000
_cell.angle_alpha   90.00
_cell.angle_beta   90.00
_cell.angle_gamma   90.00
#
_symmetry.space_group_name_H-M   'P 1'
#
loop_
_entity.id
_entity.type
_entity.pdbx_description
1 polymer ?
#
loop_
_entity_poly.entity_id
_entity_poly.type
_entity_poly.pdbx_seq_one_letter_code
_entity_poly.pdbx_strand_id
1 'polypeptide(L)'
;KASAALLKASGEAARGKNDITGSLTAEEKAAFDEAVRSGVVDVTMAHDLAGIAQGEDQNVSYKLRPVMRAASFLFHHAEKFNRQVTFVAAYRLAREAGAGDKAAYEQAVQATYDGHFDYSSNNRPRAMQGNVARVVLLFKQYGQNMVYTLMRKAHQSLKGASPQERAQARKALGGLLA
;
A
#
# COMPACT_ATOMS: atom_id res chain seq x y z
N LYS A 1 -7.29 18.34 -5.22
CA LYS A 1 -8.11 17.69 -4.18
C LYS A 1 -7.35 16.49 -3.56
N ALA A 2 -6.83 15.53 -4.36
CA ALA A 2 -6.15 14.33 -3.84
C ALA A 2 -4.96 14.66 -2.93
N SER A 3 -4.06 15.57 -3.35
CA SER A 3 -2.91 16.00 -2.53
C SER A 3 -3.34 16.63 -1.20
N ALA A 4 -4.40 17.44 -1.21
CA ALA A 4 -4.92 18.04 0.02
C ALA A 4 -5.51 16.98 0.97
N ALA A 5 -6.23 15.98 0.44
CA ALA A 5 -6.77 14.89 1.24
C ALA A 5 -5.65 14.03 1.85
N LEU A 6 -4.60 13.72 1.07
CA LEU A 6 -3.41 13.02 1.56
C LEU A 6 -2.67 13.81 2.65
N LEU A 7 -2.44 15.10 2.44
CA LEU A 7 -1.79 15.96 3.44
C LEU A 7 -2.60 16.04 4.74
N LYS A 8 -3.93 16.17 4.64
CA LYS A 8 -4.82 16.18 5.81
C LYS A 8 -4.72 14.85 6.58
N ALA A 9 -4.90 13.73 5.90
CA ALA A 9 -4.81 12.40 6.52
C ALA A 9 -3.42 12.11 7.10
N SER A 10 -2.34 12.53 6.43
CA SER A 10 -0.96 12.42 6.95
C SER A 10 -0.77 13.24 8.22
N GLY A 11 -1.30 14.47 8.26
CA GLY A 11 -1.23 15.33 9.45
C GLY A 11 -2.03 14.78 10.63
N GLU A 12 -3.17 14.14 10.37
CA GLU A 12 -3.97 13.47 11.40
C GLU A 12 -3.25 12.25 11.97
N ALA A 13 -2.72 11.39 11.11
CA ALA A 13 -1.96 10.22 11.52
C ALA A 13 -0.68 10.58 12.29
N ALA A 14 0.05 11.62 11.87
CA ALA A 14 1.25 12.10 12.58
C ALA A 14 0.93 12.62 13.98
N ARG A 15 -0.19 13.34 14.16
CA ARG A 15 -0.68 13.78 15.48
C ARG A 15 -1.07 12.61 16.38
N GLY A 16 -1.62 11.54 15.82
CA GLY A 16 -1.95 10.30 16.53
C GLY A 16 -0.76 9.36 16.77
N LYS A 17 0.49 9.82 16.64
CA LYS A 17 1.70 8.97 16.78
C LYS A 17 1.68 7.77 15.83
N ASN A 18 1.37 8.04 14.55
CA ASN A 18 1.20 7.08 13.47
C ASN A 18 -0.08 6.21 13.60
N ASP A 19 -1.06 6.68 14.36
CA ASP A 19 -2.39 6.11 14.43
C ASP A 19 -3.44 7.16 14.03
N ILE A 20 -4.19 6.87 12.96
CA ILE A 20 -5.22 7.77 12.43
C ILE A 20 -6.58 7.57 13.11
N THR A 21 -6.75 6.49 13.87
CA THR A 21 -8.08 6.06 14.38
C THR A 21 -8.78 7.10 15.24
N GLY A 22 -8.01 7.90 15.99
CA GLY A 22 -8.54 8.96 16.86
C GLY A 22 -9.16 10.16 16.13
N SER A 23 -8.93 10.28 14.80
CA SER A 23 -9.43 11.40 13.98
C SER A 23 -10.56 11.00 13.02
N LEU A 24 -10.96 9.73 13.03
CA LEU A 24 -11.97 9.18 12.13
C LEU A 24 -13.39 9.45 12.66
N THR A 25 -14.30 9.75 11.74
CA THR A 25 -15.75 9.71 12.02
C THR A 25 -16.20 8.27 12.27
N ALA A 26 -17.43 8.06 12.79
CA ALA A 26 -17.97 6.73 13.03
C ALA A 26 -18.04 5.89 11.73
N GLU A 27 -18.43 6.51 10.62
CA GLU A 27 -18.51 5.85 9.29
C GLU A 27 -17.10 5.49 8.77
N GLU A 28 -16.16 6.44 8.84
CA GLU A 28 -14.77 6.23 8.46
C GLU A 28 -14.12 5.11 9.29
N LYS A 29 -14.42 5.08 10.60
CA LYS A 29 -13.92 4.05 11.50
C LYS A 29 -14.44 2.67 11.13
N ALA A 30 -15.74 2.53 10.83
CA ALA A 30 -16.31 1.26 10.41
C ALA A 30 -15.65 0.73 9.12
N ALA A 31 -15.43 1.60 8.12
CA ALA A 31 -14.74 1.27 6.90
C ALA A 31 -13.26 0.92 7.15
N PHE A 32 -12.59 1.66 8.03
CA PHE A 32 -11.20 1.41 8.40
C PHE A 32 -11.02 0.09 9.15
N ASP A 33 -11.88 -0.21 10.13
CA ASP A 33 -11.86 -1.48 10.87
C ASP A 33 -12.10 -2.69 9.94
N GLU A 34 -12.92 -2.53 8.92
CA GLU A 34 -13.10 -3.55 7.87
C GLU A 34 -11.82 -3.71 7.03
N ALA A 35 -11.16 -2.62 6.67
CA ALA A 35 -9.89 -2.64 5.94
C ALA A 35 -8.75 -3.28 6.76
N VAL A 36 -8.75 -3.12 8.09
CA VAL A 36 -7.83 -3.83 9.00
C VAL A 36 -8.14 -5.32 8.99
N ARG A 37 -9.40 -5.72 9.17
CA ARG A 37 -9.82 -7.13 9.18
C ARG A 37 -9.52 -7.85 7.86
N SER A 38 -9.69 -7.17 6.74
CA SER A 38 -9.41 -7.71 5.40
C SER A 38 -7.92 -7.66 5.02
N GLY A 39 -7.04 -7.13 5.88
CA GLY A 39 -5.60 -7.04 5.63
C GLY A 39 -5.17 -5.96 4.63
N VAL A 40 -6.06 -5.05 4.23
CA VAL A 40 -5.76 -3.97 3.27
C VAL A 40 -4.75 -2.99 3.83
N VAL A 41 -4.88 -2.62 5.09
CA VAL A 41 -3.99 -1.69 5.80
C VAL A 41 -2.96 -2.39 6.66
N ASP A 42 -2.99 -3.72 6.73
CA ASP A 42 -1.98 -4.52 7.40
C ASP A 42 -0.79 -4.81 6.47
N VAL A 43 0.38 -5.01 7.07
CA VAL A 43 1.63 -5.05 6.30
C VAL A 43 2.20 -6.46 6.31
N THR A 44 1.90 -7.21 5.27
CA THR A 44 2.39 -8.57 5.11
C THR A 44 3.90 -8.66 4.92
N MET A 45 4.52 -7.67 4.27
CA MET A 45 5.96 -7.68 4.01
C MET A 45 6.82 -7.51 5.27
N ALA A 46 6.36 -6.71 6.23
CA ALA A 46 7.07 -6.54 7.48
C ALA A 46 7.02 -7.81 8.36
N HIS A 47 5.94 -8.57 8.30
CA HIS A 47 5.85 -9.87 8.97
C HIS A 47 6.87 -10.87 8.40
N ASP A 48 7.05 -10.89 7.07
CA ASP A 48 8.05 -11.74 6.43
C ASP A 48 9.50 -11.38 6.84
N LEU A 49 9.81 -10.08 6.87
CA LEU A 49 11.11 -9.59 7.32
C LEU A 49 11.34 -9.86 8.82
N ALA A 50 10.30 -9.73 9.64
CA ALA A 50 10.35 -10.03 11.06
C ALA A 50 10.58 -11.53 11.30
N GLY A 51 9.92 -12.42 10.55
CA GLY A 51 10.12 -13.87 10.62
C GLY A 51 11.57 -14.26 10.29
N ILE A 52 12.14 -13.69 9.22
CA ILE A 52 13.55 -13.90 8.87
C ILE A 52 14.49 -13.41 9.98
N ALA A 53 14.18 -12.23 10.57
CA ALA A 53 15.00 -11.65 11.65
C ALA A 53 14.88 -12.43 12.97
N GLN A 54 13.78 -13.15 13.19
CA GLN A 54 13.58 -14.02 14.37
C GLN A 54 14.26 -15.39 14.24
N GLY A 55 14.78 -15.74 13.07
CA GLY A 55 15.55 -16.95 12.86
C GLY A 55 14.74 -18.14 12.39
N GLU A 56 13.53 -17.92 11.86
CA GLU A 56 12.78 -18.93 11.12
C GLU A 56 13.56 -19.41 9.88
N ASP A 57 14.55 -18.63 9.49
CA ASP A 57 15.43 -18.91 8.37
C ASP A 57 16.86 -19.20 8.83
N GLN A 58 17.28 -20.46 8.72
CA GLN A 58 18.62 -20.92 9.14
C GLN A 58 19.75 -20.40 8.23
N ASN A 59 19.41 -19.81 7.07
CA ASN A 59 20.38 -19.38 6.06
C ASN A 59 20.85 -17.93 6.22
N VAL A 60 20.27 -17.14 7.13
CA VAL A 60 20.67 -15.75 7.36
C VAL A 60 21.73 -15.72 8.46
N SER A 61 22.90 -15.12 8.16
CA SER A 61 23.97 -14.92 9.12
C SER A 61 23.45 -14.23 10.38
N TYR A 62 23.72 -14.79 11.52
CA TYR A 62 23.29 -14.30 12.82
C TYR A 62 23.71 -12.84 13.07
N LYS A 63 24.81 -12.38 12.46
CA LYS A 63 25.32 -11.01 12.54
C LYS A 63 24.42 -9.96 11.86
N LEU A 64 23.61 -10.39 10.87
CA LEU A 64 22.70 -9.50 10.15
C LEU A 64 21.32 -9.38 10.80
N ARG A 65 20.98 -10.27 11.73
CA ARG A 65 19.66 -10.27 12.41
C ARG A 65 19.30 -8.96 13.09
N PRO A 66 20.17 -8.28 13.87
CA PRO A 66 19.82 -7.02 14.51
C PRO A 66 19.55 -5.89 13.49
N VAL A 67 20.34 -5.85 12.40
CA VAL A 67 20.12 -4.89 11.30
C VAL A 67 18.80 -5.14 10.60
N MET A 68 18.47 -6.40 10.34
CA MET A 68 17.21 -6.78 9.71
C MET A 68 16.01 -6.51 10.62
N ARG A 69 16.13 -6.69 11.94
CA ARG A 69 15.07 -6.29 12.90
C ARG A 69 14.81 -4.79 12.87
N ALA A 70 15.87 -3.98 12.90
CA ALA A 70 15.72 -2.53 12.85
C ALA A 70 15.11 -2.07 11.53
N ALA A 71 15.56 -2.62 10.42
CA ALA A 71 15.01 -2.34 9.09
C ALA A 71 13.53 -2.77 9.00
N SER A 72 13.18 -3.97 9.47
CA SER A 72 11.80 -4.46 9.52
C SER A 72 10.89 -3.54 10.32
N PHE A 73 11.37 -3.09 11.49
CA PHE A 73 10.60 -2.20 12.35
C PHE A 73 10.29 -0.87 11.66
N LEU A 74 11.32 -0.24 11.06
CA LEU A 74 11.13 1.02 10.34
C LEU A 74 10.22 0.87 9.13
N PHE A 75 10.40 -0.20 8.35
CA PHE A 75 9.57 -0.52 7.19
C PHE A 75 8.12 -0.75 7.59
N HIS A 76 7.88 -1.53 8.64
CA HIS A 76 6.54 -1.80 9.15
C HIS A 76 5.78 -0.52 9.50
N HIS A 77 6.41 0.36 10.28
CA HIS A 77 5.77 1.60 10.71
C HIS A 77 5.54 2.56 9.53
N ALA A 78 6.49 2.69 8.62
CA ALA A 78 6.34 3.55 7.45
C ALA A 78 5.24 3.04 6.51
N GLU A 79 5.21 1.74 6.22
CA GLU A 79 4.23 1.16 5.32
C GLU A 79 2.83 1.16 5.92
N LYS A 80 2.69 0.81 7.21
CA LYS A 80 1.43 0.92 7.94
C LYS A 80 0.88 2.35 7.90
N PHE A 81 1.72 3.32 8.21
CA PHE A 81 1.36 4.74 8.13
C PHE A 81 0.87 5.12 6.73
N ASN A 82 1.64 4.79 5.70
CA ASN A 82 1.31 5.13 4.33
C ASN A 82 0.00 4.47 3.86
N ARG A 83 -0.22 3.19 4.18
CA ARG A 83 -1.46 2.47 3.83
C ARG A 83 -2.68 3.06 4.52
N GLN A 84 -2.59 3.36 5.82
CA GLN A 84 -3.67 4.00 6.57
C GLN A 84 -4.04 5.36 5.97
N VAL A 85 -3.05 6.20 5.71
CA VAL A 85 -3.24 7.53 5.13
C VAL A 85 -3.87 7.45 3.74
N THR A 86 -3.38 6.54 2.90
CA THR A 86 -3.90 6.35 1.54
C THR A 86 -5.34 5.87 1.55
N PHE A 87 -5.65 4.87 2.38
CA PHE A 87 -7.01 4.35 2.50
C PHE A 87 -8.00 5.44 2.95
N VAL A 88 -7.69 6.13 4.05
CA VAL A 88 -8.59 7.17 4.60
C VAL A 88 -8.75 8.33 3.62
N ALA A 89 -7.67 8.79 2.99
CA ALA A 89 -7.75 9.87 2.00
C ALA A 89 -8.59 9.47 0.78
N ALA A 90 -8.42 8.25 0.28
CA ALA A 90 -9.19 7.74 -0.87
C ALA A 90 -10.68 7.56 -0.51
N TYR A 91 -10.98 7.02 0.68
CA TYR A 91 -12.35 6.89 1.17
C TYR A 91 -13.06 8.26 1.25
N ARG A 92 -12.42 9.25 1.88
CA ARG A 92 -12.95 10.63 1.96
C ARG A 92 -13.20 11.22 0.59
N LEU A 93 -12.26 11.08 -0.34
CA LEU A 93 -12.41 11.59 -1.71
C LEU A 93 -13.58 10.94 -2.45
N ALA A 94 -13.78 9.64 -2.27
CA ALA A 94 -14.89 8.92 -2.87
C ALA A 94 -16.23 9.39 -2.28
N ARG A 95 -16.31 9.58 -0.96
CA ARG A 95 -17.49 10.14 -0.27
C ARG A 95 -17.80 11.57 -0.72
N GLU A 96 -16.78 12.43 -0.82
CA GLU A 96 -16.91 13.80 -1.36
C GLU A 96 -17.38 13.81 -2.82
N ALA A 97 -17.07 12.77 -3.59
CA ALA A 97 -17.55 12.60 -4.96
C ALA A 97 -18.98 12.04 -5.05
N GLY A 98 -19.62 11.75 -3.91
CA GLY A 98 -20.99 11.24 -3.84
C GLY A 98 -21.11 9.71 -3.87
N ALA A 99 -20.01 8.97 -3.73
CA ALA A 99 -20.06 7.51 -3.65
C ALA A 99 -20.74 7.05 -2.34
N GLY A 100 -21.57 6.02 -2.43
CA GLY A 100 -22.10 5.33 -1.24
C GLY A 100 -21.00 4.60 -0.47
N ASP A 101 -21.25 4.19 0.78
CA ASP A 101 -20.25 3.63 1.69
C ASP A 101 -19.50 2.44 1.10
N LYS A 102 -20.21 1.49 0.50
CA LYS A 102 -19.61 0.32 -0.14
C LYS A 102 -18.72 0.70 -1.33
N ALA A 103 -19.20 1.57 -2.21
CA ALA A 103 -18.43 2.01 -3.36
C ALA A 103 -17.20 2.85 -2.95
N ALA A 104 -17.32 3.66 -1.90
CA ALA A 104 -16.20 4.42 -1.34
C ALA A 104 -15.15 3.48 -0.71
N TYR A 105 -15.58 2.44 -0.01
CA TYR A 105 -14.69 1.41 0.52
C TYR A 105 -13.92 0.69 -0.60
N GLU A 106 -14.63 0.20 -1.63
CA GLU A 106 -14.00 -0.50 -2.76
C GLU A 106 -12.97 0.40 -3.49
N GLN A 107 -13.30 1.68 -3.70
CA GLN A 107 -12.37 2.64 -4.28
C GLN A 107 -11.15 2.90 -3.38
N ALA A 108 -11.33 2.96 -2.07
CA ALA A 108 -10.23 3.12 -1.11
C ALA A 108 -9.31 1.89 -1.08
N VAL A 109 -9.88 0.68 -1.11
CA VAL A 109 -9.12 -0.57 -1.22
C VAL A 109 -8.29 -0.58 -2.50
N GLN A 110 -8.94 -0.28 -3.64
CA GLN A 110 -8.25 -0.25 -4.94
C GLN A 110 -7.11 0.79 -4.96
N ALA A 111 -7.35 1.99 -4.42
CA ALA A 111 -6.33 3.03 -4.35
C ALA A 111 -5.14 2.62 -3.46
N THR A 112 -5.42 1.91 -2.36
CA THR A 112 -4.37 1.40 -1.46
C THR A 112 -3.50 0.35 -2.17
N TYR A 113 -4.10 -0.61 -2.86
CA TYR A 113 -3.34 -1.61 -3.62
C TYR A 113 -2.61 -1.01 -4.83
N ASP A 114 -3.20 -0.04 -5.51
CA ASP A 114 -2.54 0.66 -6.63
C ASP A 114 -1.31 1.48 -6.17
N GLY A 115 -1.36 2.02 -4.95
CA GLY A 115 -0.26 2.82 -4.38
C GLY A 115 0.82 2.00 -3.66
N HIS A 116 0.42 0.93 -2.99
CA HIS A 116 1.32 0.19 -2.08
C HIS A 116 1.58 -1.26 -2.49
N PHE A 117 0.95 -1.75 -3.55
CA PHE A 117 1.02 -3.11 -4.07
C PHE A 117 0.63 -4.19 -3.05
N ASP A 118 0.21 -5.34 -3.53
CA ASP A 118 -0.04 -6.52 -2.71
C ASP A 118 1.22 -7.39 -2.68
N TYR A 119 1.91 -7.39 -1.54
CA TYR A 119 3.11 -8.19 -1.29
C TYR A 119 2.79 -9.53 -0.61
N SER A 120 1.53 -9.95 -0.57
CA SER A 120 1.15 -11.23 0.03
C SER A 120 1.85 -12.41 -0.64
N SER A 121 2.02 -13.50 0.10
CA SER A 121 2.64 -14.74 -0.41
C SER A 121 1.91 -15.30 -1.64
N ASN A 122 0.60 -15.06 -1.75
CA ASN A 122 -0.22 -15.53 -2.87
C ASN A 122 0.10 -14.82 -4.18
N ASN A 123 0.62 -13.59 -4.11
CA ASN A 123 0.96 -12.77 -5.28
C ASN A 123 2.44 -12.89 -5.68
N ARG A 124 3.19 -13.81 -5.04
CA ARG A 124 4.62 -14.03 -5.36
C ARG A 124 4.82 -15.20 -6.29
N PRO A 125 5.63 -15.05 -7.35
CA PRO A 125 6.08 -16.19 -8.15
C PRO A 125 6.75 -17.24 -7.27
N ARG A 126 6.54 -18.53 -7.56
CA ARG A 126 7.12 -19.65 -6.79
C ARG A 126 8.64 -19.55 -6.63
N ALA A 127 9.35 -19.07 -7.66
CA ALA A 127 10.80 -18.84 -7.60
C ALA A 127 11.23 -17.79 -6.57
N MET A 128 10.33 -16.92 -6.11
CA MET A 128 10.57 -15.88 -5.12
C MET A 128 10.12 -16.28 -3.70
N GLN A 129 9.62 -17.49 -3.52
CA GLN A 129 9.15 -17.98 -2.22
C GLN A 129 10.29 -18.61 -1.38
N GLY A 130 11.47 -18.86 -1.98
CA GLY A 130 12.66 -19.35 -1.28
C GLY A 130 13.32 -18.25 -0.44
N ASN A 131 13.94 -18.67 0.66
CA ASN A 131 14.37 -17.81 1.77
C ASN A 131 15.36 -16.69 1.38
N VAL A 132 16.44 -17.02 0.66
CA VAL A 132 17.44 -16.04 0.18
C VAL A 132 16.87 -15.21 -0.96
N ALA A 133 16.12 -15.86 -1.87
CA ALA A 133 15.46 -15.19 -2.97
C ALA A 133 14.40 -14.18 -2.49
N ARG A 134 13.74 -14.46 -1.37
CA ARG A 134 12.77 -13.56 -0.75
C ARG A 134 13.39 -12.20 -0.37
N VAL A 135 14.56 -12.18 0.24
CA VAL A 135 15.25 -10.95 0.65
C VAL A 135 15.82 -10.19 -0.56
N VAL A 136 16.53 -10.89 -1.45
CA VAL A 136 17.19 -10.29 -2.62
C VAL A 136 16.16 -9.79 -3.64
N LEU A 137 15.07 -10.52 -3.81
CA LEU A 137 14.04 -10.20 -4.81
C LEU A 137 12.92 -9.29 -4.28
N LEU A 138 12.95 -8.93 -3.00
CA LEU A 138 11.98 -8.00 -2.38
C LEU A 138 11.95 -6.68 -3.14
N PHE A 139 13.11 -6.09 -3.39
CA PHE A 139 13.24 -4.85 -4.16
C PHE A 139 12.92 -5.05 -5.65
N LYS A 140 13.16 -6.24 -6.19
CA LYS A 140 12.82 -6.58 -7.57
C LYS A 140 11.31 -6.65 -7.78
N GLN A 141 10.56 -7.16 -6.80
CA GLN A 141 9.09 -7.20 -6.85
C GLN A 141 8.50 -5.79 -6.94
N TYR A 142 9.04 -4.83 -6.17
CA TYR A 142 8.65 -3.43 -6.28
C TYR A 142 8.86 -2.90 -7.70
N GLY A 143 10.06 -3.12 -8.27
CA GLY A 143 10.36 -2.71 -9.64
C GLY A 143 9.45 -3.35 -10.69
N GLN A 144 9.14 -4.63 -10.54
CA GLN A 144 8.21 -5.34 -11.43
C GLN A 144 6.79 -4.75 -11.35
N ASN A 145 6.29 -4.51 -10.14
CA ASN A 145 4.96 -3.91 -9.93
C ASN A 145 4.92 -2.48 -10.46
N MET A 146 5.99 -1.71 -10.32
CA MET A 146 6.11 -0.36 -10.91
C MET A 146 6.04 -0.42 -12.43
N VAL A 147 6.83 -1.29 -13.07
CA VAL A 147 6.80 -1.48 -14.53
C VAL A 147 5.42 -1.93 -15.00
N TYR A 148 4.80 -2.89 -14.30
CA TYR A 148 3.44 -3.33 -14.62
C TYR A 148 2.42 -2.18 -14.52
N THR A 149 2.51 -1.37 -13.47
CA THR A 149 1.62 -0.21 -13.28
C THR A 149 1.81 0.82 -14.39
N LEU A 150 3.07 1.13 -14.75
CA LEU A 150 3.37 2.01 -15.87
C LEU A 150 2.80 1.49 -17.19
N MET A 151 3.00 0.21 -17.49
CA MET A 151 2.46 -0.42 -18.71
C MET A 151 0.92 -0.42 -18.72
N ARG A 152 0.28 -0.76 -17.59
CA ARG A 152 -1.17 -0.71 -17.44
C ARG A 152 -1.71 0.70 -17.65
N LYS A 153 -1.11 1.71 -17.01
CA LYS A 153 -1.54 3.11 -17.18
C LYS A 153 -1.25 3.64 -18.58
N ALA A 154 -0.16 3.25 -19.22
CA ALA A 154 0.12 3.57 -20.62
C ALA A 154 -0.94 2.96 -21.56
N HIS A 155 -1.27 1.69 -21.37
CA HIS A 155 -2.33 1.03 -22.15
C HIS A 155 -3.70 1.70 -21.93
N GLN A 156 -4.09 1.98 -20.68
CA GLN A 156 -5.33 2.67 -20.36
C GLN A 156 -5.39 4.10 -20.93
N SER A 157 -4.26 4.81 -20.99
CA SER A 157 -4.20 6.15 -21.57
C SER A 157 -4.49 6.18 -23.07
N LEU A 158 -4.19 5.09 -23.77
CA LEU A 158 -4.39 4.93 -25.21
C LEU A 158 -5.71 4.22 -25.55
N LYS A 159 -6.02 3.14 -24.83
CA LYS A 159 -7.12 2.21 -25.14
C LYS A 159 -8.15 2.08 -24.01
N GLY A 160 -8.18 3.00 -23.04
CA GLY A 160 -9.19 2.99 -21.97
C GLY A 160 -10.62 3.05 -22.53
N ALA A 161 -11.54 2.37 -21.86
CA ALA A 161 -12.93 2.19 -22.31
C ALA A 161 -13.70 3.51 -22.41
N SER A 162 -13.34 4.51 -21.58
CA SER A 162 -13.97 5.83 -21.57
C SER A 162 -12.97 6.99 -21.73
N PRO A 163 -13.43 8.17 -22.21
CA PRO A 163 -12.57 9.36 -22.26
C PRO A 163 -12.06 9.78 -20.88
N GLN A 164 -12.88 9.57 -19.83
CA GLN A 164 -12.52 9.88 -18.44
C GLN A 164 -11.41 8.95 -17.93
N GLU A 165 -11.51 7.65 -18.19
CA GLU A 165 -10.47 6.67 -17.85
C GLU A 165 -9.14 7.01 -18.52
N ARG A 166 -9.16 7.36 -19.82
CA ARG A 166 -7.97 7.78 -20.56
C ARG A 166 -7.33 9.05 -19.97
N ALA A 167 -8.16 10.03 -19.60
CA ALA A 167 -7.69 11.26 -18.98
C ALA A 167 -7.07 11.02 -17.59
N GLN A 168 -7.68 10.17 -16.78
CA GLN A 168 -7.15 9.77 -15.46
C GLN A 168 -5.84 8.99 -15.60
N ALA A 169 -5.76 8.04 -16.54
CA ALA A 169 -4.54 7.28 -16.80
C ALA A 169 -3.38 8.18 -17.25
N ARG A 170 -3.65 9.20 -18.09
CA ARG A 170 -2.62 10.19 -18.49
C ARG A 170 -2.13 11.02 -17.31
N LYS A 171 -3.04 11.47 -16.43
CA LYS A 171 -2.65 12.20 -15.21
C LYS A 171 -1.81 11.32 -14.27
N ALA A 172 -2.19 10.06 -14.11
CA ALA A 172 -1.43 9.11 -13.30
C ALA A 172 -0.03 8.85 -13.88
N LEU A 173 0.09 8.68 -15.20
CA LEU A 173 1.40 8.55 -15.88
C LEU A 173 2.26 9.80 -15.66
N GLY A 174 1.71 10.98 -15.84
CA GLY A 174 2.43 12.22 -15.58
C GLY A 174 2.95 12.33 -14.15
N GLY A 175 2.14 11.90 -13.16
CA GLY A 175 2.55 11.89 -11.76
C GLY A 175 3.57 10.80 -11.40
N LEU A 176 3.64 9.70 -12.17
CA LEU A 176 4.63 8.64 -11.96
C LEU A 176 5.99 8.93 -12.61
N LEU A 177 6.00 9.81 -13.62
CA LEU A 177 7.20 10.17 -14.39
C LEU A 177 7.83 11.51 -13.97
N ALA A 178 7.14 12.28 -13.11
CA ALA A 178 7.62 13.54 -12.53
C ALA A 178 8.41 13.32 -11.25
#